data_c714597ea80f81b91f750ea3dbab8e90
#
_entry.id   c714597ea80f81b91f750ea3dbab8e90
#
_cell.length_a   1.000
_cell.length_b   1.000
_cell.length_c   1.000
_cell.angle_alpha   90.00
_cell.angle_beta   90.00
_cell.angle_gamma   90.00
#
_symmetry.space_group_name_H-M   'P 1'
#
loop_
_entity.id
_entity.type
_entity.pdbx_description
1 polymer ?
#
loop_
_entity_poly.entity_id
_entity_poly.type
_entity_poly.pdbx_seq_one_letter_code
_entity_poly.pdbx_strand_id
1 'polypeptide(L)'
;EVTPLGAISATDIISIIQGEIENINWDEQSRETGEVIWVGDGIVTVYGIDHAMYGEIVAFENGVKGMVQDVRQNEIGIILFGRDTGIKEGTKVVRTKKKAGIPVGDAFVGRVINALGEPIDGNGDVKEDDYRPIEQEAPGIIDRQSVDTPMETGILSIDSMFPIGRGQRE
;
A
#
# COMPACT_ATOMS: atom_id res chain seq x y z
N GLU A 1 -12.29 48.41 39.88
CA GLU A 1 -12.56 47.06 40.41
C GLU A 1 -12.06 46.05 39.42
N VAL A 2 -10.92 45.40 39.76
CA VAL A 2 -10.32 44.35 38.92
C VAL A 2 -10.86 43.04 39.48
N THR A 3 -11.70 42.39 38.70
CA THR A 3 -12.21 41.04 39.00
C THR A 3 -11.05 40.07 39.00
N PRO A 4 -10.77 39.26 40.05
CA PRO A 4 -9.69 38.30 40.00
C PRO A 4 -10.05 37.19 39.04
N LEU A 5 -9.13 36.87 38.09
CA LEU A 5 -9.20 35.65 37.30
C LEU A 5 -9.32 34.47 38.26
N GLY A 6 -10.42 33.73 38.16
CA GLY A 6 -10.68 32.57 38.98
C GLY A 6 -9.53 31.57 38.85
N ALA A 7 -8.95 31.18 39.98
CA ALA A 7 -7.97 30.14 40.03
C ALA A 7 -8.60 28.86 39.48
N ILE A 8 -8.07 28.36 38.39
CA ILE A 8 -8.46 27.07 37.79
C ILE A 8 -8.18 26.00 38.86
N SER A 9 -9.22 25.31 39.30
CA SER A 9 -9.11 24.25 40.30
C SER A 9 -8.36 23.06 39.71
N ALA A 10 -7.63 22.32 40.54
CA ALA A 10 -7.01 21.07 40.14
C ALA A 10 -8.01 20.06 39.57
N THR A 11 -9.25 20.10 40.06
CA THR A 11 -10.38 19.31 39.54
C THR A 11 -10.80 19.72 38.13
N ASP A 12 -10.75 21.02 37.82
CA ASP A 12 -11.09 21.50 36.46
C ASP A 12 -10.02 21.09 35.46
N ILE A 13 -8.75 21.12 35.84
CA ILE A 13 -7.62 20.64 35.00
C ILE A 13 -7.75 19.15 34.74
N ILE A 14 -8.07 18.36 35.78
CA ILE A 14 -8.26 16.91 35.63
C ILE A 14 -9.44 16.60 34.69
N SER A 15 -10.55 17.30 34.82
CA SER A 15 -11.72 17.08 33.95
C SER A 15 -11.46 17.47 32.48
N ILE A 16 -10.68 18.52 32.24
CA ILE A 16 -10.25 18.91 30.89
C ILE A 16 -9.32 17.85 30.30
N ILE A 17 -8.33 17.38 31.07
CA ILE A 17 -7.40 16.32 30.61
C ILE A 17 -8.14 15.01 30.36
N GLN A 18 -9.10 14.63 31.22
CA GLN A 18 -9.92 13.45 30.99
C GLN A 18 -10.77 13.58 29.73
N GLY A 19 -11.38 14.72 29.49
CA GLY A 19 -12.15 14.99 28.26
C GLY A 19 -11.28 14.98 27.00
N GLU A 20 -10.07 15.48 27.08
CA GLU A 20 -9.09 15.41 25.98
C GLU A 20 -8.66 13.98 25.72
N ILE A 21 -8.39 13.17 26.75
CA ILE A 21 -8.01 11.76 26.64
C ILE A 21 -9.14 10.91 26.03
N GLU A 22 -10.39 11.16 26.44
CA GLU A 22 -11.57 10.45 25.87
C GLU A 22 -11.83 10.81 24.40
N ASN A 23 -11.47 12.02 23.99
CA ASN A 23 -11.60 12.49 22.60
C ASN A 23 -10.39 12.14 21.72
N ILE A 24 -9.32 11.58 22.28
CA ILE A 24 -8.18 11.11 21.49
C ILE A 24 -8.62 9.91 20.66
N ASN A 25 -8.69 10.12 19.36
CA ASN A 25 -8.96 9.07 18.39
C ASN A 25 -7.70 8.18 18.27
N TRP A 26 -7.63 7.12 19.06
CA TRP A 26 -6.49 6.20 19.12
C TRP A 26 -6.16 5.57 17.75
N ASP A 27 -7.15 5.47 16.87
CA ASP A 27 -6.97 5.00 15.49
C ASP A 27 -6.16 5.97 14.61
N GLU A 28 -6.26 7.27 14.85
CA GLU A 28 -5.44 8.27 14.13
C GLU A 28 -4.01 8.33 14.67
N GLN A 29 -3.82 8.21 15.98
CA GLN A 29 -2.47 8.21 16.58
C GLN A 29 -1.68 6.91 16.29
N SER A 30 -2.34 5.83 15.91
CA SER A 30 -1.67 4.59 15.49
C SER A 30 -1.12 4.65 14.06
N ARG A 31 -1.43 5.70 13.30
CA ARG A 31 -0.88 5.94 11.95
C ARG A 31 0.41 6.71 12.08
N GLU A 32 1.51 6.01 11.91
CA GLU A 32 2.82 6.61 11.85
C GLU A 32 2.91 7.53 10.61
N THR A 33 3.21 8.80 10.85
CA THR A 33 3.27 9.83 9.81
C THR A 33 4.69 10.31 9.65
N GLY A 34 5.18 10.35 8.42
CA GLY A 34 6.49 10.88 8.06
C GLY A 34 6.40 12.10 7.16
N GLU A 35 7.55 12.66 6.87
CA GLU A 35 7.71 13.80 5.97
C GLU A 35 8.69 13.50 4.85
N VAL A 36 8.40 13.99 3.65
CA VAL A 36 9.28 13.89 2.49
C VAL A 36 10.47 14.82 2.69
N ILE A 37 11.69 14.27 2.56
CA ILE A 37 12.95 15.02 2.59
C ILE A 37 13.58 15.20 1.22
N TRP A 38 13.23 14.34 0.26
CA TRP A 38 13.70 14.43 -1.12
C TRP A 38 12.72 13.77 -2.08
N VAL A 39 12.57 14.29 -3.28
CA VAL A 39 11.77 13.72 -4.37
C VAL A 39 12.46 13.91 -5.71
N GLY A 40 12.50 12.87 -6.54
CA GLY A 40 13.03 12.92 -7.90
C GLY A 40 12.88 11.58 -8.63
N ASP A 41 12.64 11.65 -9.91
CA ASP A 41 12.55 10.48 -10.81
C ASP A 41 11.60 9.37 -10.34
N GLY A 42 10.47 9.75 -9.71
CA GLY A 42 9.49 8.81 -9.19
C GLY A 42 9.90 8.11 -7.89
N ILE A 43 11.00 8.54 -7.27
CA ILE A 43 11.48 8.08 -5.97
C ILE A 43 11.31 9.19 -4.96
N VAL A 44 10.92 8.83 -3.75
CA VAL A 44 10.78 9.74 -2.62
C VAL A 44 11.54 9.19 -1.43
N THR A 45 12.29 10.04 -0.77
CA THR A 45 12.91 9.73 0.52
C THR A 45 12.11 10.40 1.63
N VAL A 46 11.78 9.64 2.65
CA VAL A 46 10.91 10.06 3.76
C VAL A 46 11.61 9.81 5.09
N TYR A 47 11.35 10.67 6.06
CA TYR A 47 11.77 10.55 7.45
C TYR A 47 10.54 10.39 8.36
N GLY A 48 10.68 9.66 9.49
CA GLY A 48 9.67 9.62 10.56
C GLY A 48 8.67 8.46 10.47
N ILE A 49 8.85 7.52 9.54
CA ILE A 49 8.09 6.24 9.49
C ILE A 49 9.02 5.05 9.77
N ASP A 50 9.66 5.07 10.91
CA ASP A 50 10.78 4.17 11.25
C ASP A 50 10.41 2.69 11.31
N HIS A 51 9.13 2.38 11.51
CA HIS A 51 8.63 1.00 11.54
C HIS A 51 8.07 0.54 10.18
N ALA A 52 8.27 1.31 9.09
CA ALA A 52 7.85 0.89 7.77
C ALA A 52 8.58 -0.37 7.32
N MET A 53 7.83 -1.29 6.72
CA MET A 53 8.37 -2.57 6.24
C MET A 53 8.63 -2.50 4.73
N TYR A 54 9.64 -3.24 4.28
CA TYR A 54 9.85 -3.46 2.85
C TYR A 54 8.58 -3.99 2.18
N GLY A 55 8.24 -3.40 1.04
CA GLY A 55 7.03 -3.76 0.29
C GLY A 55 5.73 -3.19 0.87
N GLU A 56 5.78 -2.36 1.92
CA GLU A 56 4.59 -1.71 2.47
C GLU A 56 4.11 -0.57 1.58
N ILE A 57 2.79 -0.45 1.42
CA ILE A 57 2.18 0.69 0.74
C ILE A 57 2.06 1.86 1.72
N VAL A 58 2.42 3.03 1.25
CA VAL A 58 2.23 4.30 1.95
C VAL A 58 1.36 5.23 1.11
N ALA A 59 0.64 6.12 1.77
CA ALA A 59 -0.21 7.11 1.13
C ALA A 59 0.33 8.51 1.40
N PHE A 60 0.45 9.31 0.35
CA PHE A 60 0.81 10.72 0.44
C PHE A 60 -0.44 11.59 0.61
N GLU A 61 -0.27 12.78 1.18
CA GLU A 61 -1.36 13.73 1.43
C GLU A 61 -2.15 14.09 0.15
N ASN A 62 -1.50 14.07 -1.01
CA ASN A 62 -2.11 14.33 -2.32
C ASN A 62 -2.85 13.12 -2.92
N GLY A 63 -2.97 12.02 -2.19
CA GLY A 63 -3.64 10.79 -2.63
C GLY A 63 -2.77 9.84 -3.47
N VAL A 64 -1.55 10.22 -3.84
CA VAL A 64 -0.61 9.32 -4.50
C VAL A 64 -0.20 8.22 -3.53
N LYS A 65 -0.07 7.00 -4.02
CA LYS A 65 0.44 5.85 -3.26
C LYS A 65 1.85 5.52 -3.71
N GLY A 66 2.63 4.96 -2.81
CA GLY A 66 3.96 4.45 -3.11
C GLY A 66 4.26 3.20 -2.31
N MET A 67 5.31 2.50 -2.70
CA MET A 67 5.79 1.29 -2.02
C MET A 67 7.16 1.53 -1.42
N VAL A 68 7.33 1.12 -0.19
CA VAL A 68 8.62 1.13 0.51
C VAL A 68 9.56 0.13 -0.14
N GLN A 69 10.69 0.61 -0.65
CA GLN A 69 11.68 -0.22 -1.34
C GLN A 69 13.02 -0.28 -0.59
N ASP A 70 13.39 0.79 0.10
CA ASP A 70 14.64 0.87 0.83
C ASP A 70 14.37 1.34 2.27
N VAL A 71 14.89 0.59 3.24
CA VAL A 71 14.72 0.89 4.66
C VAL A 71 16.10 1.09 5.27
N ARG A 72 16.40 2.33 5.64
CA ARG A 72 17.64 2.73 6.31
C ARG A 72 17.33 3.18 7.74
N GLN A 73 18.35 3.45 8.52
CA GLN A 73 18.22 3.79 9.93
C GLN A 73 17.33 5.01 10.20
N ASN A 74 17.39 6.04 9.36
CA ASN A 74 16.63 7.29 9.53
C ASN A 74 15.91 7.73 8.24
N GLU A 75 16.00 6.97 7.17
CA GLU A 75 15.46 7.32 5.87
C GLU A 75 14.80 6.13 5.22
N ILE A 76 13.64 6.37 4.65
CA ILE A 76 12.87 5.35 3.93
C ILE A 76 12.74 5.75 2.47
N GLY A 77 13.25 4.91 1.58
CA GLY A 77 13.12 5.09 0.13
C GLY A 77 11.81 4.48 -0.38
N ILE A 78 11.02 5.27 -1.09
CA ILE A 78 9.69 4.90 -1.59
C ILE A 78 9.66 5.09 -3.10
N ILE A 79 9.13 4.10 -3.82
CA ILE A 79 8.82 4.20 -5.25
C ILE A 79 7.37 4.62 -5.40
N LEU A 80 7.10 5.66 -6.17
CA LEU A 80 5.75 6.16 -6.42
C LEU A 80 5.01 5.29 -7.46
N PHE A 81 3.73 5.04 -7.23
CA PHE A 81 2.82 4.43 -8.20
C PHE A 81 2.11 5.44 -9.11
N GLY A 82 2.55 6.68 -9.10
CA GLY A 82 2.00 7.76 -9.89
C GLY A 82 3.05 8.81 -10.23
N ARG A 83 2.58 9.94 -10.73
CA ARG A 83 3.46 11.08 -10.99
C ARG A 83 3.86 11.74 -9.69
N ASP A 84 5.09 12.20 -9.63
CA ASP A 84 5.66 12.97 -8.52
C ASP A 84 5.13 14.41 -8.43
N THR A 85 4.34 14.83 -9.44
CA THR A 85 3.75 16.18 -9.49
C THR A 85 2.85 16.43 -8.27
N GLY A 86 3.24 17.44 -7.46
CA GLY A 86 2.52 17.80 -6.24
C GLY A 86 3.10 17.21 -4.96
N ILE A 87 4.13 16.35 -5.05
CA ILE A 87 4.92 15.93 -3.90
C ILE A 87 6.12 16.85 -3.79
N LYS A 88 6.35 17.41 -2.61
CA LYS A 88 7.45 18.33 -2.28
C LYS A 88 8.05 17.93 -0.95
N GLU A 89 9.22 18.46 -0.66
CA GLU A 89 9.80 18.40 0.69
C GLU A 89 8.79 18.94 1.71
N GLY A 90 8.64 18.24 2.83
CA GLY A 90 7.65 18.53 3.86
C GLY A 90 6.25 17.95 3.60
N THR A 91 5.98 17.30 2.45
CA THR A 91 4.71 16.60 2.20
C THR A 91 4.56 15.44 3.18
N LYS A 92 3.38 15.29 3.78
CA LYS A 92 3.11 14.23 4.74
C LYS A 92 2.86 12.90 4.06
N VAL A 93 3.35 11.85 4.69
CA VAL A 93 3.22 10.45 4.27
C VAL A 93 2.67 9.65 5.45
N VAL A 94 1.70 8.79 5.18
CA VAL A 94 1.05 7.94 6.19
C VAL A 94 1.24 6.48 5.81
N ARG A 95 1.60 5.65 6.78
CA ARG A 95 1.67 4.21 6.62
C ARG A 95 0.29 3.59 6.49
N THR A 96 0.15 2.63 5.59
CA THR A 96 -1.09 1.84 5.47
C THR A 96 -1.02 0.52 6.22
N LYS A 97 0.18 0.07 6.63
CA LYS A 97 0.46 -1.24 7.24
C LYS A 97 0.06 -2.44 6.36
N LYS A 98 -0.24 -2.20 5.08
CA LYS A 98 -0.55 -3.22 4.08
C LYS A 98 0.65 -3.41 3.15
N LYS A 99 1.05 -4.65 2.92
CA LYS A 99 2.05 -4.96 1.88
C LYS A 99 1.46 -4.67 0.51
N ALA A 100 2.35 -4.34 -0.46
CA ALA A 100 1.93 -4.17 -1.84
C ALA A 100 1.24 -5.44 -2.36
N GLY A 101 0.04 -5.28 -2.86
CA GLY A 101 -0.81 -6.39 -3.27
C GLY A 101 -2.02 -5.89 -4.04
N ILE A 102 -2.90 -6.79 -4.36
CA ILE A 102 -4.14 -6.50 -5.09
C ILE A 102 -5.33 -7.10 -4.35
N PRO A 103 -6.45 -6.37 -4.24
CA PRO A 103 -7.69 -6.95 -3.75
C PRO A 103 -8.20 -8.00 -4.75
N VAL A 104 -8.75 -9.08 -4.22
CA VAL A 104 -9.30 -10.19 -5.01
C VAL A 104 -10.68 -10.58 -4.50
N GLY A 105 -11.48 -11.20 -5.37
CA GLY A 105 -12.81 -11.67 -5.06
C GLY A 105 -13.62 -11.94 -6.33
N ASP A 106 -14.73 -12.66 -6.20
CA ASP A 106 -15.60 -12.99 -7.33
C ASP A 106 -16.23 -11.73 -7.96
N ALA A 107 -16.38 -10.65 -7.18
CA ALA A 107 -16.91 -9.38 -7.67
C ALA A 107 -16.01 -8.69 -8.70
N PHE A 108 -14.73 -9.10 -8.82
CA PHE A 108 -13.80 -8.57 -9.82
C PHE A 108 -13.96 -9.23 -11.20
N VAL A 109 -14.69 -10.34 -11.29
CA VAL A 109 -14.91 -11.03 -12.58
C VAL A 109 -15.70 -10.13 -13.53
N GLY A 110 -15.13 -9.87 -14.71
CA GLY A 110 -15.73 -8.99 -15.72
C GLY A 110 -15.54 -7.49 -15.46
N ARG A 111 -14.80 -7.08 -14.43
CA ARG A 111 -14.45 -5.69 -14.13
C ARG A 111 -13.08 -5.31 -14.71
N VAL A 112 -12.91 -4.03 -15.00
CA VAL A 112 -11.60 -3.47 -15.42
C VAL A 112 -11.04 -2.66 -14.28
N ILE A 113 -9.83 -3.04 -13.83
CA ILE A 113 -9.16 -2.42 -12.69
C ILE A 113 -7.76 -1.95 -13.09
N ASN A 114 -7.23 -0.97 -12.35
CA ASN A 114 -5.83 -0.57 -12.47
C ASN A 114 -4.89 -1.53 -11.70
N ALA A 115 -3.58 -1.27 -11.75
CA ALA A 115 -2.59 -2.08 -11.07
C ALA A 115 -2.70 -2.08 -9.54
N LEU A 116 -3.44 -1.16 -8.94
CA LEU A 116 -3.71 -1.07 -7.51
C LEU A 116 -5.05 -1.73 -7.11
N GLY A 117 -5.77 -2.33 -8.08
CA GLY A 117 -7.08 -2.94 -7.87
C GLY A 117 -8.25 -1.97 -7.84
N GLU A 118 -8.04 -0.70 -8.19
CA GLU A 118 -9.11 0.29 -8.25
C GLU A 118 -9.88 0.17 -9.57
N PRO A 119 -11.22 0.15 -9.56
CA PRO A 119 -12.02 0.03 -10.78
C PRO A 119 -11.90 1.27 -11.66
N ILE A 120 -11.67 1.05 -12.96
CA ILE A 120 -11.54 2.11 -13.98
C ILE A 120 -12.61 1.99 -15.07
N ASP A 121 -13.58 1.10 -14.90
CA ASP A 121 -14.64 0.82 -15.87
C ASP A 121 -15.90 1.69 -15.70
N GLY A 122 -15.92 2.58 -14.69
CA GLY A 122 -17.06 3.45 -14.42
C GLY A 122 -18.27 2.75 -13.76
N ASN A 123 -18.16 1.47 -13.39
CA ASN A 123 -19.26 0.69 -12.81
C ASN A 123 -19.31 0.73 -11.26
N GLY A 124 -18.67 1.73 -10.65
CA GLY A 124 -18.61 1.89 -9.19
C GLY A 124 -17.61 0.96 -8.50
N ASP A 125 -17.54 1.06 -7.18
CA ASP A 125 -16.59 0.33 -6.36
C ASP A 125 -16.85 -1.18 -6.38
N VAL A 126 -15.78 -1.96 -6.22
CA VAL A 126 -15.82 -3.42 -6.14
C VAL A 126 -15.56 -3.84 -4.70
N LYS A 127 -16.44 -4.70 -4.17
CA LYS A 127 -16.22 -5.27 -2.84
C LYS A 127 -15.09 -6.29 -2.90
N GLU A 128 -14.06 -6.07 -2.09
CA GLU A 128 -12.99 -7.04 -1.89
C GLU A 128 -13.42 -8.15 -0.92
N ASP A 129 -13.07 -9.39 -1.24
CA ASP A 129 -13.27 -10.54 -0.35
C ASP A 129 -11.96 -10.90 0.35
N ASP A 130 -10.82 -10.72 -0.33
CA ASP A 130 -9.49 -11.04 0.17
C ASP A 130 -8.44 -10.13 -0.49
N TYR A 131 -7.20 -10.18 -0.01
CA TYR A 131 -6.08 -9.38 -0.50
C TYR A 131 -4.85 -10.25 -0.73
N ARG A 132 -4.31 -10.25 -1.95
CA ARG A 132 -3.12 -11.02 -2.30
C ARG A 132 -1.90 -10.13 -2.46
N PRO A 133 -0.81 -10.39 -1.73
CA PRO A 133 0.44 -9.67 -1.92
C PRO A 133 1.05 -9.99 -3.30
N ILE A 134 1.75 -8.99 -3.88
CA ILE A 134 2.45 -9.14 -5.17
C ILE A 134 3.60 -10.13 -5.03
N GLU A 135 4.34 -10.05 -3.92
CA GLU A 135 5.45 -10.95 -3.64
C GLU A 135 4.96 -12.12 -2.77
N GLN A 136 5.08 -13.33 -3.30
CA GLN A 136 4.77 -14.58 -2.61
C GLN A 136 5.89 -15.57 -2.85
N GLU A 137 6.08 -16.46 -1.91
CA GLU A 137 6.98 -17.60 -2.10
C GLU A 137 6.49 -18.46 -3.27
N ALA A 138 7.41 -18.82 -4.18
CA ALA A 138 7.08 -19.70 -5.28
C ALA A 138 6.77 -21.12 -4.74
N PRO A 139 5.81 -21.83 -5.36
CA PRO A 139 5.54 -23.22 -5.00
C PRO A 139 6.82 -24.07 -5.10
N GLY A 140 7.03 -24.92 -4.11
CA GLY A 140 8.15 -25.85 -4.07
C GLY A 140 8.11 -26.86 -5.23
N ILE A 141 9.20 -27.59 -5.42
CA ILE A 141 9.30 -28.61 -6.52
C ILE A 141 8.23 -29.70 -6.32
N ILE A 142 7.93 -30.05 -5.07
CA ILE A 142 6.95 -31.10 -4.73
C ILE A 142 5.51 -30.64 -5.03
N ASP A 143 5.23 -29.34 -4.88
CA ASP A 143 3.91 -28.76 -5.08
C ASP A 143 3.58 -28.49 -6.55
N ARG A 144 4.59 -28.57 -7.42
CA ARG A 144 4.42 -28.30 -8.86
C ARG A 144 4.00 -29.56 -9.60
N GLN A 145 2.94 -29.45 -10.38
CA GLN A 145 2.56 -30.48 -11.34
C GLN A 145 3.56 -30.52 -12.50
N SER A 146 3.91 -31.70 -12.96
CA SER A 146 4.73 -31.88 -14.18
C SER A 146 3.99 -31.35 -15.40
N VAL A 147 4.75 -30.83 -16.38
CA VAL A 147 4.21 -30.38 -17.67
C VAL A 147 3.92 -31.61 -18.51
N ASP A 148 2.67 -32.01 -18.57
CA ASP A 148 2.20 -33.25 -19.24
C ASP A 148 1.12 -32.98 -20.30
N THR A 149 0.59 -31.77 -20.37
CA THR A 149 -0.50 -31.40 -21.29
C THR A 149 0.03 -30.46 -22.37
N PRO A 150 -0.04 -30.83 -23.66
CA PRO A 150 0.39 -29.96 -24.75
C PRO A 150 -0.55 -28.77 -24.92
N MET A 151 0.04 -27.64 -25.33
CA MET A 151 -0.70 -26.44 -25.74
C MET A 151 -0.86 -26.48 -27.28
N GLU A 152 -2.08 -26.47 -27.76
CA GLU A 152 -2.38 -26.36 -29.18
C GLU A 152 -2.25 -24.89 -29.60
N THR A 153 -1.18 -24.59 -30.35
CA THR A 153 -0.91 -23.22 -30.83
C THR A 153 -1.62 -22.94 -32.15
N GLY A 154 -2.01 -23.98 -32.89
CA GLY A 154 -2.57 -23.89 -34.25
C GLY A 154 -1.51 -23.63 -35.32
N ILE A 155 -0.25 -23.59 -34.98
CA ILE A 155 0.88 -23.44 -35.88
C ILE A 155 1.50 -24.82 -36.11
N LEU A 156 1.32 -25.39 -37.31
CA LEU A 156 1.71 -26.75 -37.62
C LEU A 156 3.20 -27.02 -37.32
N SER A 157 4.08 -26.09 -37.62
CA SER A 157 5.53 -26.25 -37.39
C SER A 157 5.87 -26.33 -35.88
N ILE A 158 5.13 -25.63 -35.01
CA ILE A 158 5.34 -25.69 -33.57
C ILE A 158 4.74 -26.97 -33.01
N ASP A 159 3.45 -27.21 -33.30
CA ASP A 159 2.71 -28.32 -32.71
C ASP A 159 3.27 -29.69 -33.11
N SER A 160 3.85 -29.79 -34.33
CA SER A 160 4.40 -31.08 -34.83
C SER A 160 5.86 -31.31 -34.49
N MET A 161 6.68 -30.25 -34.37
CA MET A 161 8.13 -30.40 -34.20
C MET A 161 8.63 -30.06 -32.79
N PHE A 162 8.04 -29.03 -32.18
CA PHE A 162 8.41 -28.49 -30.86
C PHE A 162 7.18 -28.20 -30.01
N PRO A 163 6.42 -29.24 -29.63
CA PRO A 163 5.19 -29.03 -28.87
C PRO A 163 5.50 -28.34 -27.53
N ILE A 164 4.76 -27.28 -27.24
CA ILE A 164 4.88 -26.52 -26.01
C ILE A 164 3.90 -27.10 -24.99
N GLY A 165 4.36 -27.34 -23.79
CA GLY A 165 3.50 -27.78 -22.69
C GLY A 165 2.85 -26.62 -21.93
N ARG A 166 1.66 -26.86 -21.40
CA ARG A 166 0.98 -25.86 -20.54
C ARG A 166 1.75 -25.67 -19.26
N GLY A 167 2.17 -24.42 -18.98
CA GLY A 167 3.02 -24.08 -17.85
C GLY A 167 4.52 -24.07 -18.15
N GLN A 168 4.92 -24.43 -19.37
CA GLN A 168 6.29 -24.33 -19.83
C GLN A 168 6.67 -22.86 -20.08
N ARG A 169 7.90 -22.49 -19.72
CA ARG A 169 8.47 -21.17 -20.01
C ARG A 169 9.32 -21.27 -21.28
N GLU A 170 8.96 -20.48 -22.24
CA GLU A 170 9.66 -20.32 -23.52
C GLU A 170 10.18 -18.88 -23.70
#